data_3d70c150103dc418d09ec844457381d7
#
_entry.id   3d70c150103dc418d09ec844457381d7
#
_cell.length_a   1.000
_cell.length_b   1.000
_cell.length_c   1.000
_cell.angle_alpha   90.00
_cell.angle_beta   90.00
_cell.angle_gamma   90.00
#
_symmetry.space_group_name_H-M   'P 1'
#
loop_
_entity.id
_entity.type
_entity.pdbx_description
1 polymer ?
#
loop_
_entity_poly.entity_id
_entity_poly.type
_entity_poly.pdbx_seq_one_letter_code
_entity_poly.pdbx_strand_id
1 'polypeptide(L)'
;MKLFKMSFVYTFTVLFIINVNAQEKITLSSAIKTALTGNTSIIQSKNNLETTDAAVKNAYGNLLPSLGFSGSWNWQKIRDSKGTSQVDYLGNVTSSVASESDTRNYNLTLGGNVTLFDGLSNVATINQKKSNLQSAQYDLEKLRQDVILQTINLFITIINDEKITVFDSD
;
A
#
# COMPACT_ATOMS: atom_id res chain seq x y z
N MET A 1 -17.80 55.64 -30.76
CA MET A 1 -18.12 54.41 -29.98
C MET A 1 -18.19 53.13 -30.84
N LYS A 2 -18.56 53.17 -32.08
CA LYS A 2 -18.61 51.98 -32.99
C LYS A 2 -17.20 51.46 -33.43
N LEU A 3 -16.24 52.35 -33.67
CA LEU A 3 -14.87 52.02 -34.09
C LEU A 3 -14.08 51.32 -32.97
N PHE A 4 -14.31 51.64 -31.68
CA PHE A 4 -13.63 51.01 -30.56
C PHE A 4 -14.11 49.57 -30.35
N LYS A 5 -15.41 49.27 -30.58
CA LYS A 5 -15.95 47.92 -30.50
C LYS A 5 -15.47 47.01 -31.65
N MET A 6 -15.27 47.52 -32.85
CA MET A 6 -14.72 46.77 -33.98
C MET A 6 -13.23 46.41 -33.76
N SER A 7 -12.42 47.32 -33.19
CA SER A 7 -11.01 47.06 -32.91
C SER A 7 -10.85 45.95 -31.85
N PHE A 8 -11.71 45.93 -30.82
CA PHE A 8 -11.65 44.89 -29.76
C PHE A 8 -12.03 43.50 -30.29
N VAL A 9 -12.98 43.39 -31.24
CA VAL A 9 -13.37 42.12 -31.87
C VAL A 9 -12.25 41.59 -32.74
N TYR A 10 -11.58 42.43 -33.52
CA TYR A 10 -10.43 42.02 -34.35
C TYR A 10 -9.23 41.53 -33.48
N THR A 11 -8.93 42.22 -32.39
CA THR A 11 -7.84 41.81 -31.45
C THR A 11 -8.14 40.49 -30.80
N PHE A 12 -9.41 40.21 -30.43
CA PHE A 12 -9.81 38.97 -29.80
C PHE A 12 -9.81 37.78 -30.78
N THR A 13 -10.16 38.02 -32.07
CA THR A 13 -10.15 36.98 -33.12
C THR A 13 -8.73 36.58 -33.47
N VAL A 14 -7.77 37.51 -33.48
CA VAL A 14 -6.36 37.20 -33.78
C VAL A 14 -5.69 36.40 -32.66
N LEU A 15 -6.08 36.62 -31.38
CA LEU A 15 -5.54 35.82 -30.24
C LEU A 15 -5.99 34.36 -30.25
N PHE A 16 -7.10 34.02 -30.96
CA PHE A 16 -7.63 32.66 -30.97
C PHE A 16 -6.98 31.77 -32.04
N ILE A 17 -6.20 32.33 -32.99
CA ILE A 17 -5.61 31.60 -34.12
C ILE A 17 -4.23 30.99 -33.77
N ILE A 18 -3.63 31.30 -32.63
CA ILE A 18 -2.24 30.87 -32.27
C ILE A 18 -2.20 29.46 -31.63
N ASN A 19 -3.32 28.75 -31.48
CA ASN A 19 -3.33 27.40 -30.95
C ASN A 19 -3.38 26.33 -32.03
N VAL A 20 -2.51 26.37 -33.04
CA VAL A 20 -2.45 25.32 -34.08
C VAL A 20 -1.07 24.67 -34.07
N ASN A 21 -1.06 23.47 -33.48
CA ASN A 21 -0.21 22.33 -33.86
C ASN A 21 1.29 22.44 -33.62
N ALA A 22 1.72 22.21 -32.39
CA ALA A 22 2.91 21.40 -32.20
C ALA A 22 2.51 19.92 -32.35
N GLN A 23 2.46 19.41 -33.56
CA GLN A 23 2.39 17.97 -33.80
C GLN A 23 3.74 17.39 -33.37
N GLU A 24 3.85 16.99 -32.10
CA GLU A 24 5.07 16.41 -31.59
C GLU A 24 5.33 15.08 -32.28
N LYS A 25 6.39 15.03 -33.09
CA LYS A 25 6.81 13.79 -33.76
C LYS A 25 7.29 12.81 -32.70
N ILE A 26 6.45 11.81 -32.41
CA ILE A 26 6.81 10.76 -31.46
C ILE A 26 7.86 9.87 -32.14
N THR A 27 9.06 9.84 -31.59
CA THR A 27 10.12 8.92 -32.00
C THR A 27 9.98 7.60 -31.28
N LEU A 28 10.48 6.49 -31.85
CA LEU A 28 10.49 5.18 -31.19
C LEU A 28 11.15 5.26 -29.80
N SER A 29 12.24 5.99 -29.67
CA SER A 29 12.93 6.18 -28.37
C SER A 29 12.05 6.91 -27.35
N SER A 30 11.32 7.95 -27.76
CA SER A 30 10.37 8.65 -26.91
C SER A 30 9.22 7.75 -26.49
N ALA A 31 8.66 6.96 -27.41
CA ALA A 31 7.59 6.01 -27.13
C ALA A 31 8.02 4.95 -26.11
N ILE A 32 9.21 4.34 -26.28
CA ILE A 32 9.76 3.36 -25.32
C ILE A 32 9.96 4.00 -23.96
N LYS A 33 10.54 5.21 -23.89
CA LYS A 33 10.75 5.90 -22.61
C LYS A 33 9.43 6.15 -21.88
N THR A 34 8.42 6.63 -22.59
CA THR A 34 7.08 6.88 -22.05
C THR A 34 6.43 5.59 -21.58
N ALA A 35 6.51 4.51 -22.37
CA ALA A 35 5.99 3.21 -22.01
C ALA A 35 6.65 2.66 -20.73
N LEU A 36 7.98 2.73 -20.61
CA LEU A 36 8.70 2.26 -19.42
C LEU A 36 8.41 3.07 -18.15
N THR A 37 8.07 4.36 -18.28
CA THR A 37 7.80 5.21 -17.12
C THR A 37 6.33 5.20 -16.73
N GLY A 38 5.41 5.08 -17.69
CA GLY A 38 3.96 5.18 -17.47
C GLY A 38 3.23 3.84 -17.37
N ASN A 39 3.89 2.72 -17.66
CA ASN A 39 3.23 1.41 -17.65
C ASN A 39 2.90 0.97 -16.21
N THR A 40 1.61 0.75 -15.95
CA THR A 40 1.11 0.36 -14.63
C THR A 40 1.65 -0.98 -14.15
N SER A 41 1.88 -1.93 -15.05
CA SER A 41 2.45 -3.23 -14.69
C SER A 41 3.89 -3.10 -14.21
N ILE A 42 4.70 -2.21 -14.80
CA ILE A 42 6.06 -1.91 -14.33
C ILE A 42 6.01 -1.25 -12.95
N ILE A 43 5.08 -0.33 -12.72
CA ILE A 43 4.91 0.31 -11.41
C ILE A 43 4.52 -0.72 -10.36
N GLN A 44 3.57 -1.60 -10.68
CA GLN A 44 3.16 -2.71 -9.79
C GLN A 44 4.32 -3.66 -9.48
N SER A 45 5.11 -4.03 -10.49
CA SER A 45 6.27 -4.90 -10.31
C SER A 45 7.37 -4.25 -9.45
N LYS A 46 7.58 -2.94 -9.58
CA LYS A 46 8.47 -2.17 -8.69
C LYS A 46 7.98 -2.19 -7.24
N ASN A 47 6.68 -1.94 -7.02
CA ASN A 47 6.09 -1.98 -5.69
C ASN A 47 6.18 -3.40 -5.08
N ASN A 48 6.01 -4.45 -5.90
CA ASN A 48 6.22 -5.84 -5.47
C ASN A 48 7.68 -6.10 -5.06
N LEU A 49 8.63 -5.55 -5.81
CA LEU A 49 10.06 -5.64 -5.48
C LEU A 49 10.36 -4.98 -4.12
N GLU A 50 9.83 -3.79 -3.86
CA GLU A 50 9.96 -3.09 -2.57
C GLU A 50 9.34 -3.90 -1.42
N THR A 51 8.16 -4.50 -1.65
CA THR A 51 7.48 -5.36 -0.68
C THR A 51 8.32 -6.60 -0.35
N THR A 52 8.93 -7.21 -1.37
CA THR A 52 9.78 -8.38 -1.20
C THR A 52 11.10 -8.04 -0.48
N ASP A 53 11.68 -6.87 -0.74
CA ASP A 53 12.83 -6.36 0.00
C ASP A 53 12.49 -6.10 1.48
N ALA A 54 11.34 -5.49 1.75
CA ALA A 54 10.84 -5.32 3.10
C ALA A 54 10.62 -6.67 3.82
N ALA A 55 10.17 -7.71 3.09
CA ALA A 55 10.01 -9.06 3.65
C ALA A 55 11.36 -9.70 4.04
N VAL A 56 12.44 -9.42 3.30
CA VAL A 56 13.81 -9.85 3.69
C VAL A 56 14.22 -9.14 4.98
N LYS A 57 14.03 -7.83 5.07
CA LYS A 57 14.35 -7.05 6.28
C LYS A 57 13.55 -7.54 7.49
N ASN A 58 12.26 -7.85 7.30
CA ASN A 58 11.41 -8.40 8.36
C ASN A 58 11.90 -9.79 8.82
N ALA A 59 12.35 -10.64 7.90
CA ALA A 59 12.93 -11.94 8.25
C ALA A 59 14.19 -11.80 9.12
N TYR A 60 15.03 -10.79 8.87
CA TYR A 60 16.13 -10.45 9.77
C TYR A 60 15.65 -9.90 11.11
N GLY A 61 14.55 -9.13 11.10
CA GLY A 61 13.92 -8.60 12.31
C GLY A 61 13.51 -9.71 13.30
N ASN A 62 13.12 -10.88 12.81
CA ASN A 62 12.75 -12.03 13.64
C ASN A 62 13.92 -12.61 14.46
N LEU A 63 15.16 -12.23 14.16
CA LEU A 63 16.34 -12.58 14.96
C LEU A 63 16.53 -11.65 16.17
N LEU A 64 15.85 -10.50 16.18
CA LEU A 64 15.95 -9.52 17.25
C LEU A 64 15.00 -9.88 18.40
N PRO A 65 15.32 -9.48 19.64
CA PRO A 65 14.39 -9.58 20.75
C PRO A 65 13.10 -8.81 20.46
N SER A 66 11.95 -9.43 20.70
CA SER A 66 10.67 -8.73 20.72
C SER A 66 10.42 -8.14 22.11
N LEU A 67 10.04 -6.87 22.17
CA LEU A 67 9.65 -6.18 23.39
C LEU A 67 8.17 -5.81 23.29
N GLY A 68 7.41 -6.19 24.29
CA GLY A 68 5.99 -5.89 24.40
C GLY A 68 5.68 -5.09 25.66
N PHE A 69 4.89 -4.04 25.49
CA PHE A 69 4.31 -3.29 26.59
C PHE A 69 2.79 -3.39 26.49
N SER A 70 2.14 -3.81 27.59
CA SER A 70 0.69 -3.89 27.65
C SER A 70 0.18 -3.28 28.95
N GLY A 71 -0.95 -2.60 28.84
CA GLY A 71 -1.66 -2.06 30.00
C GLY A 71 -3.13 -2.43 29.94
N SER A 72 -3.69 -2.83 31.06
CA SER A 72 -5.13 -3.05 31.18
C SER A 72 -5.68 -2.32 32.40
N TRP A 73 -6.86 -1.81 32.25
CA TRP A 73 -7.64 -1.22 33.33
C TRP A 73 -9.00 -1.90 33.36
N ASN A 74 -9.36 -2.40 34.54
CA ASN A 74 -10.67 -2.98 34.79
C ASN A 74 -11.32 -2.27 35.97
N TRP A 75 -12.56 -1.84 35.75
CA TRP A 75 -13.40 -1.26 36.80
C TRP A 75 -14.62 -2.13 36.93
N GLN A 76 -14.84 -2.65 38.14
CA GLN A 76 -15.96 -3.48 38.48
C GLN A 76 -16.68 -2.88 39.68
N LYS A 77 -17.96 -2.59 39.53
CA LYS A 77 -18.84 -2.14 40.58
C LYS A 77 -19.89 -3.21 40.87
N ILE A 78 -19.81 -3.79 42.04
CA ILE A 78 -20.75 -4.81 42.52
C ILE A 78 -21.68 -4.10 43.51
N ARG A 79 -22.97 -4.13 43.21
CA ARG A 79 -24.04 -3.69 44.13
C ARG A 79 -24.85 -4.88 44.55
N ASP A 80 -24.76 -5.26 45.78
CA ASP A 80 -25.63 -6.23 46.38
C ASP A 80 -26.80 -5.48 47.03
N SER A 81 -27.91 -5.34 46.30
CA SER A 81 -29.06 -4.55 46.73
C SER A 81 -30.02 -5.31 47.64
N LYS A 82 -29.78 -6.58 47.86
CA LYS A 82 -30.60 -7.41 48.76
C LYS A 82 -29.68 -8.11 49.73
N GLY A 83 -29.74 -7.73 51.00
CA GLY A 83 -29.14 -8.55 52.07
C GLY A 83 -29.76 -9.94 52.04
N THR A 84 -28.93 -10.97 51.97
CA THR A 84 -29.37 -12.35 52.09
C THR A 84 -29.29 -12.74 53.55
N SER A 85 -30.41 -13.25 54.12
CA SER A 85 -30.41 -13.89 55.39
C SER A 85 -30.24 -15.39 55.19
N GLN A 86 -29.15 -15.94 55.67
CA GLN A 86 -28.96 -17.39 55.74
C GLN A 86 -29.24 -17.88 57.15
N VAL A 87 -30.04 -18.96 57.27
CA VAL A 87 -30.29 -19.64 58.51
C VAL A 87 -29.43 -20.89 58.56
N ASP A 88 -28.59 -21.00 59.55
CA ASP A 88 -27.76 -22.17 59.85
C ASP A 88 -28.64 -23.34 60.35
N TYR A 89 -28.16 -24.59 60.24
CA TYR A 89 -28.84 -25.79 60.72
C TYR A 89 -29.10 -25.75 62.26
N LEU A 90 -28.45 -24.84 63.01
CA LEU A 90 -28.71 -24.57 64.42
C LEU A 90 -29.74 -23.46 64.64
N GLY A 91 -30.32 -22.91 63.58
CA GLY A 91 -31.32 -21.83 63.66
C GLY A 91 -30.76 -20.44 63.84
N ASN A 92 -29.42 -20.25 63.69
CA ASN A 92 -28.80 -18.93 63.75
C ASN A 92 -29.02 -18.19 62.44
N VAL A 93 -29.57 -16.96 62.46
CA VAL A 93 -29.80 -16.12 61.30
C VAL A 93 -28.56 -15.21 61.14
N THR A 94 -27.81 -15.42 60.07
CA THR A 94 -26.76 -14.50 59.62
C THR A 94 -27.33 -13.61 58.53
N SER A 95 -27.50 -12.32 58.81
CA SER A 95 -27.96 -11.33 57.84
C SER A 95 -26.76 -10.60 57.28
N SER A 96 -26.53 -10.68 56.00
CA SER A 96 -25.61 -9.80 55.28
C SER A 96 -26.30 -8.49 54.92
N VAL A 97 -25.68 -7.38 55.23
CA VAL A 97 -26.17 -6.04 54.88
C VAL A 97 -25.88 -5.78 53.43
N ALA A 98 -26.77 -5.04 52.71
CA ALA A 98 -26.50 -4.55 51.37
C ALA A 98 -25.10 -3.91 51.29
N SER A 99 -24.27 -4.41 50.38
CA SER A 99 -22.90 -3.98 50.21
C SER A 99 -22.65 -3.46 48.82
N GLU A 100 -21.98 -2.34 48.73
CA GLU A 100 -21.49 -1.82 47.44
C GLU A 100 -19.94 -1.95 47.47
N SER A 101 -19.41 -2.68 46.47
CA SER A 101 -17.98 -2.84 46.27
C SER A 101 -17.56 -2.22 44.94
N ASP A 102 -16.59 -1.32 45.00
CA ASP A 102 -15.99 -0.66 43.81
C ASP A 102 -14.53 -1.10 43.73
N THR A 103 -14.23 -1.96 42.76
CA THR A 103 -12.89 -2.51 42.56
C THR A 103 -12.33 -1.96 41.25
N ARG A 104 -11.12 -1.39 41.34
CA ARG A 104 -10.37 -0.85 40.20
C ARG A 104 -9.02 -1.55 40.16
N ASN A 105 -8.80 -2.30 39.07
CA ASN A 105 -7.55 -3.01 38.84
C ASN A 105 -6.80 -2.36 37.70
N TYR A 106 -5.55 -2.02 37.95
CA TYR A 106 -4.61 -1.52 36.94
C TYR A 106 -3.50 -2.55 36.83
N ASN A 107 -3.23 -2.99 35.61
CA ASN A 107 -2.14 -3.91 35.32
C ASN A 107 -1.28 -3.33 34.20
N LEU A 108 0.03 -3.22 34.47
CA LEU A 108 1.03 -2.82 33.49
C LEU A 108 2.05 -3.96 33.40
N THR A 109 2.26 -4.44 32.19
CA THR A 109 3.20 -5.53 31.92
C THR A 109 4.20 -5.11 30.86
N LEU A 110 5.47 -5.23 31.16
CA LEU A 110 6.57 -5.14 30.22
C LEU A 110 7.20 -6.53 30.11
N GLY A 111 7.21 -7.07 28.90
CA GLY A 111 7.78 -8.37 28.63
C GLY A 111 8.70 -8.35 27.40
N GLY A 112 9.64 -9.26 27.35
CA GLY A 112 10.51 -9.45 26.19
C GLY A 112 10.75 -10.92 25.94
N ASN A 113 10.87 -11.28 24.66
CA ASN A 113 11.19 -12.64 24.25
C ASN A 113 12.27 -12.64 23.18
N VAL A 114 13.23 -13.55 23.29
CA VAL A 114 14.26 -13.79 22.28
C VAL A 114 14.38 -15.28 22.01
N THR A 115 14.37 -15.64 20.74
CA THR A 115 14.58 -17.02 20.33
C THR A 115 16.09 -17.27 20.20
N LEU A 116 16.67 -18.08 21.09
CA LEU A 116 18.10 -18.38 21.07
C LEU A 116 18.45 -19.43 20.00
N PHE A 117 17.57 -20.38 19.76
CA PHE A 117 17.74 -21.41 18.75
C PHE A 117 16.39 -21.95 18.29
N ASP A 118 16.23 -22.07 16.95
CA ASP A 118 14.99 -22.49 16.30
C ASP A 118 15.21 -23.62 15.26
N GLY A 119 16.34 -24.36 15.41
CA GLY A 119 16.68 -25.41 14.44
C GLY A 119 17.06 -24.88 13.06
N LEU A 120 17.58 -23.65 12.94
CA LEU A 120 17.94 -22.98 11.69
C LEU A 120 16.75 -22.53 10.84
N SER A 121 15.53 -22.57 11.35
CA SER A 121 14.31 -22.16 10.64
C SER A 121 14.38 -20.70 10.19
N ASN A 122 14.86 -19.79 11.04
CA ASN A 122 15.04 -18.38 10.69
C ASN A 122 16.06 -18.21 9.55
N VAL A 123 17.17 -18.98 9.56
CA VAL A 123 18.17 -18.93 8.48
C VAL A 123 17.57 -19.40 7.16
N ALA A 124 16.83 -20.50 7.17
CA ALA A 124 16.12 -21.01 6.00
C ALA A 124 15.09 -19.99 5.46
N THR A 125 14.35 -19.37 6.36
CA THR A 125 13.35 -18.32 6.03
C THR A 125 14.03 -17.11 5.38
N ILE A 126 15.15 -16.62 5.92
CA ILE A 126 15.90 -15.50 5.33
C ILE A 126 16.37 -15.87 3.91
N ASN A 127 16.92 -17.08 3.72
CA ASN A 127 17.36 -17.52 2.41
C ASN A 127 16.21 -17.63 1.41
N GLN A 128 15.05 -18.14 1.83
CA GLN A 128 13.83 -18.16 1.04
C GLN A 128 13.40 -16.76 0.62
N LYS A 129 13.38 -15.79 1.56
CA LYS A 129 13.01 -14.40 1.25
C LYS A 129 13.98 -13.73 0.30
N LYS A 130 15.30 -14.01 0.43
CA LYS A 130 16.31 -13.54 -0.52
C LYS A 130 16.09 -14.10 -1.93
N SER A 131 15.79 -15.40 -2.05
CA SER A 131 15.49 -16.01 -3.34
C SER A 131 14.24 -15.41 -3.98
N ASN A 132 13.21 -15.13 -3.19
CA ASN A 132 11.99 -14.45 -3.66
C ASN A 132 12.29 -13.03 -4.14
N LEU A 133 13.15 -12.28 -3.44
CA LEU A 133 13.59 -10.95 -3.85
C LEU A 133 14.32 -11.01 -5.20
N GLN A 134 15.22 -11.98 -5.36
CA GLN A 134 15.94 -12.17 -6.61
C GLN A 134 14.99 -12.54 -7.77
N SER A 135 13.99 -13.39 -7.52
CA SER A 135 12.94 -13.68 -8.50
C SER A 135 12.18 -12.42 -8.92
N ALA A 136 11.75 -11.60 -7.96
CA ALA A 136 11.05 -10.36 -8.24
C ALA A 136 11.92 -9.36 -9.05
N GLN A 137 13.25 -9.36 -8.86
CA GLN A 137 14.17 -8.55 -9.69
C GLN A 137 14.17 -9.03 -11.14
N TYR A 138 14.27 -10.33 -11.38
CA TYR A 138 14.23 -10.90 -12.73
C TYR A 138 12.88 -10.71 -13.39
N ASP A 139 11.78 -10.84 -12.64
CA ASP A 139 10.43 -10.61 -13.16
C ASP A 139 10.23 -9.15 -13.62
N LEU A 140 10.74 -8.18 -12.87
CA LEU A 140 10.73 -6.78 -13.27
C LEU A 140 11.56 -6.54 -14.54
N GLU A 141 12.75 -7.16 -14.64
CA GLU A 141 13.61 -7.00 -15.82
C GLU A 141 12.97 -7.62 -17.06
N LYS A 142 12.42 -8.83 -16.94
CA LYS A 142 11.66 -9.47 -18.00
C LYS A 142 10.48 -8.60 -18.45
N LEU A 143 9.70 -8.07 -17.51
CA LEU A 143 8.57 -7.21 -17.82
C LEU A 143 8.99 -5.95 -18.59
N ARG A 144 10.12 -5.34 -18.25
CA ARG A 144 10.68 -4.21 -19.01
C ARG A 144 10.99 -4.59 -20.45
N GLN A 145 11.61 -5.73 -20.67
CA GLN A 145 11.92 -6.25 -22.01
C GLN A 145 10.63 -6.49 -22.79
N ASP A 146 9.63 -7.11 -22.19
CA ASP A 146 8.33 -7.37 -22.81
C ASP A 146 7.62 -6.08 -23.21
N VAL A 147 7.64 -5.05 -22.34
CA VAL A 147 7.06 -3.73 -22.66
C VAL A 147 7.81 -3.04 -23.80
N ILE A 148 9.15 -3.14 -23.86
CA ILE A 148 9.94 -2.60 -24.96
C ILE A 148 9.54 -3.28 -26.27
N LEU A 149 9.49 -4.61 -26.32
CA LEU A 149 9.12 -5.39 -27.51
C LEU A 149 7.69 -5.06 -27.97
N GLN A 150 6.74 -4.98 -27.06
CA GLN A 150 5.37 -4.58 -27.37
C GLN A 150 5.32 -3.17 -27.96
N THR A 151 6.06 -2.22 -27.38
CA THR A 151 6.10 -0.84 -27.87
C THR A 151 6.71 -0.77 -29.28
N ILE A 152 7.77 -1.52 -29.56
CA ILE A 152 8.39 -1.60 -30.89
C ILE A 152 7.38 -2.15 -31.90
N ASN A 153 6.71 -3.24 -31.59
CA ASN A 153 5.75 -3.88 -32.48
C ASN A 153 4.58 -2.93 -32.80
N LEU A 154 4.01 -2.28 -31.78
CA LEU A 154 2.94 -1.29 -31.97
C LEU A 154 3.40 -0.10 -32.81
N PHE A 155 4.61 0.42 -32.58
CA PHE A 155 5.17 1.53 -33.33
C PHE A 155 5.34 1.18 -34.84
N ILE A 156 5.84 -0.02 -35.14
CA ILE A 156 5.98 -0.52 -36.51
C ILE A 156 4.60 -0.68 -37.16
N THR A 157 3.62 -1.22 -36.44
CA THR A 157 2.26 -1.37 -36.93
C THR A 157 1.66 -0.01 -37.33
N ILE A 158 1.77 1.00 -36.47
CA ILE A 158 1.28 2.36 -36.72
C ILE A 158 1.93 2.95 -37.99
N ILE A 159 3.26 2.82 -38.15
CA ILE A 159 3.97 3.33 -39.35
C ILE A 159 3.50 2.62 -40.64
N ASN A 160 3.26 1.32 -40.53
CA ASN A 160 2.78 0.57 -41.71
C ASN A 160 1.35 0.97 -42.10
N ASP A 161 0.47 1.15 -41.10
CA ASP A 161 -0.91 1.58 -41.33
C ASP A 161 -0.97 3.00 -41.91
N GLU A 162 -0.11 3.92 -41.42
CA GLU A 162 0.00 5.27 -41.97
C GLU A 162 0.41 5.26 -43.46
N LYS A 163 1.38 4.40 -43.82
CA LYS A 163 1.79 4.26 -45.24
C LYS A 163 0.67 3.70 -46.14
N ILE A 164 -0.11 2.74 -45.65
CA ILE A 164 -1.21 2.14 -46.43
C ILE A 164 -2.29 3.20 -46.70
N THR A 165 -2.64 4.01 -45.68
CA THR A 165 -3.67 5.06 -45.86
C THR A 165 -3.24 6.15 -46.85
N VAL A 166 -1.96 6.46 -46.95
CA VAL A 166 -1.44 7.43 -47.95
C VAL A 166 -1.53 6.86 -49.38
N PHE A 167 -1.29 5.57 -49.59
CA PHE A 167 -1.39 4.93 -50.90
C PHE A 167 -2.84 4.73 -51.39
N ASP A 168 -3.82 4.66 -50.48
CA ASP A 168 -5.22 4.44 -50.82
C ASP A 168 -5.97 5.77 -51.10
N SER A 169 -5.30 6.91 -50.89
CA SER A 169 -5.84 8.27 -51.07
C SER A 169 -5.39 8.95 -52.39
N ASP A 170 -4.49 8.34 -53.17
CA ASP A 170 -4.03 8.77 -54.50
C ASP A 170 -4.69 7.93 -55.62
#